data_3368d969c9bdb9fb218b2cc44d85197d
#
_entry.id   3368d969c9bdb9fb218b2cc44d85197d
#
_cell.length_a   1.000
_cell.length_b   1.000
_cell.length_c   1.000
_cell.angle_alpha   90.00
_cell.angle_beta   90.00
_cell.angle_gamma   90.00
#
_symmetry.space_group_name_H-M   'P 1'
#
loop_
_entity.id
_entity.type
_entity.pdbx_description
1 polymer ?
#
loop_
_entity_poly.entity_id
_entity_poly.type
_entity_poly.pdbx_seq_one_letter_code
_entity_poly.pdbx_strand_id
1 'polypeptide(L)'
;MNILTLLIFIPVLFGFIIMLLPSSLRSSFKYITLLATLLQLGMSIWIYLHFKTGVAYGGINHEDQFQFVQKLPWISLNLGSMGKMQIDYFVGIDGISITLLVMTSLVLVIAALSSWEIKSNLKGFFLLFLLLDMAVMGVFCSLDFFLFYLFYELMLLPLYFLIGMWGGARREYAAIKFFLYTLFGSVFMLLVMVGLYLSVTDPATGNHTFNMVQMMNPANYSAQSIFSIAGHQTILGMPARTVGFVVLFIAFAIKVPVVPLHTWLPDAHVEAPTPVSIILAGILLKIGGYGIIRICLGIFPEVATTGAFWLGLLGVISILYGAFNALAQRDLKRMIAYSSVSHMG
;
A
#
# COMPACT_ATOMS: atom_id res chain seq x y z
N MET A 1 -22.16 -9.74 -5.00
CA MET A 1 -20.71 -9.44 -4.98
C MET A 1 -20.58 -7.95 -4.79
N ASN A 2 -19.81 -7.48 -3.81
CA ASN A 2 -19.65 -6.04 -3.54
C ASN A 2 -18.83 -5.42 -4.69
N ILE A 3 -19.12 -4.16 -5.02
CA ILE A 3 -18.45 -3.43 -6.09
C ILE A 3 -16.94 -3.27 -5.85
N LEU A 4 -16.50 -3.15 -4.58
CA LEU A 4 -15.08 -3.08 -4.23
C LEU A 4 -14.36 -4.41 -4.53
N THR A 5 -14.98 -5.54 -4.23
CA THR A 5 -14.42 -6.85 -4.58
C THR A 5 -14.29 -7.01 -6.10
N LEU A 6 -15.27 -6.54 -6.87
CA LEU A 6 -15.20 -6.50 -8.32
C LEU A 6 -14.06 -5.61 -8.80
N LEU A 7 -13.94 -4.39 -8.24
CA LEU A 7 -12.88 -3.44 -8.56
C LEU A 7 -11.48 -4.04 -8.35
N ILE A 8 -11.27 -4.77 -7.24
CA ILE A 8 -9.99 -5.39 -6.90
C ILE A 8 -9.66 -6.54 -7.85
N PHE A 9 -10.63 -7.45 -8.13
CA PHE A 9 -10.35 -8.71 -8.82
C PHE A 9 -10.59 -8.68 -10.33
N ILE A 10 -11.19 -7.62 -10.89
CA ILE A 10 -11.38 -7.49 -12.34
C ILE A 10 -10.08 -7.61 -13.13
N PRO A 11 -8.93 -6.99 -12.72
CA PRO A 11 -7.67 -7.17 -13.43
C PRO A 11 -7.21 -8.63 -13.49
N VAL A 12 -7.43 -9.40 -12.42
CA VAL A 12 -7.06 -10.82 -12.38
C VAL A 12 -7.92 -11.65 -13.36
N LEU A 13 -9.22 -11.36 -13.46
CA LEU A 13 -10.08 -12.03 -14.44
C LEU A 13 -9.58 -11.80 -15.87
N PHE A 14 -9.19 -10.56 -16.21
CA PHE A 14 -8.59 -10.25 -17.51
C PHE A 14 -7.19 -10.87 -17.67
N GLY A 15 -6.44 -11.01 -16.59
CA GLY A 15 -5.18 -11.75 -16.55
C GLY A 15 -5.38 -13.23 -16.90
N PHE A 16 -6.40 -13.89 -16.35
CA PHE A 16 -6.75 -15.25 -16.73
C PHE A 16 -7.13 -15.36 -18.20
N ILE A 17 -7.86 -14.40 -18.77
CA ILE A 17 -8.17 -14.37 -20.21
C ILE A 17 -6.86 -14.31 -21.01
N ILE A 18 -5.92 -13.40 -20.68
CA ILE A 18 -4.61 -13.33 -21.33
C ILE A 18 -3.84 -14.65 -21.19
N MET A 19 -3.89 -15.28 -20.03
CA MET A 19 -3.21 -16.55 -19.77
C MET A 19 -3.71 -17.68 -20.68
N LEU A 20 -5.00 -17.73 -20.98
CA LEU A 20 -5.63 -18.75 -21.84
C LEU A 20 -5.39 -18.50 -23.33
N LEU A 21 -5.18 -17.24 -23.73
CA LEU A 21 -4.99 -16.89 -25.15
C LEU A 21 -3.63 -17.39 -25.69
N PRO A 22 -3.60 -17.90 -26.94
CA PRO A 22 -2.36 -18.32 -27.58
C PRO A 22 -1.44 -17.13 -27.89
N SER A 23 -0.13 -17.39 -27.96
CA SER A 23 0.88 -16.35 -28.23
C SER A 23 0.77 -15.72 -29.64
N SER A 24 0.00 -16.31 -30.56
CA SER A 24 -0.31 -15.74 -31.86
C SER A 24 -1.13 -14.45 -31.76
N LEU A 25 -1.95 -14.31 -30.70
CA LEU A 25 -2.80 -13.14 -30.43
C LEU A 25 -2.12 -12.09 -29.53
N ARG A 26 -0.78 -12.06 -29.53
CA ARG A 26 0.00 -11.14 -28.66
C ARG A 26 -0.36 -9.66 -28.81
N SER A 27 -0.83 -9.23 -29.99
CA SER A 27 -1.30 -7.86 -30.21
C SER A 27 -2.57 -7.51 -29.44
N SER A 28 -3.40 -8.50 -29.09
CA SER A 28 -4.65 -8.30 -28.36
C SER A 28 -4.42 -8.07 -26.85
N PHE A 29 -3.28 -8.50 -26.29
CA PHE A 29 -3.04 -8.38 -24.85
C PHE A 29 -3.08 -6.93 -24.36
N LYS A 30 -2.55 -5.98 -25.13
CA LYS A 30 -2.58 -4.54 -24.82
C LYS A 30 -4.02 -3.99 -24.78
N TYR A 31 -4.90 -4.44 -25.70
CA TYR A 31 -6.29 -4.00 -25.72
C TYR A 31 -7.10 -4.61 -24.58
N ILE A 32 -6.84 -5.88 -24.25
CA ILE A 32 -7.46 -6.58 -23.12
C ILE A 32 -7.08 -5.88 -21.80
N THR A 33 -5.80 -5.55 -21.59
CA THR A 33 -5.33 -4.82 -20.43
C THR A 33 -5.91 -3.40 -20.34
N LEU A 34 -5.95 -2.69 -21.48
CA LEU A 34 -6.58 -1.36 -21.55
C LEU A 34 -8.08 -1.43 -21.21
N LEU A 35 -8.80 -2.43 -21.72
CA LEU A 35 -10.21 -2.62 -21.37
C LEU A 35 -10.40 -2.88 -19.89
N ALA A 36 -9.55 -3.72 -19.26
CA ALA A 36 -9.59 -3.99 -17.83
C ALA A 36 -9.43 -2.70 -17.00
N THR A 37 -8.40 -1.90 -17.30
CA THR A 37 -8.11 -0.65 -16.60
C THR A 37 -9.18 0.42 -16.86
N LEU A 38 -9.77 0.50 -18.04
CA LEU A 38 -10.89 1.41 -18.33
C LEU A 38 -12.18 1.02 -17.59
N LEU A 39 -12.50 -0.27 -17.51
CA LEU A 39 -13.63 -0.75 -16.71
C LEU A 39 -13.42 -0.42 -15.22
N GLN A 40 -12.21 -0.60 -14.73
CA GLN A 40 -11.85 -0.29 -13.35
C GLN A 40 -11.94 1.22 -13.09
N LEU A 41 -11.49 2.08 -14.01
CA LEU A 41 -11.66 3.52 -13.94
C LEU A 41 -13.15 3.91 -13.92
N GLY A 42 -13.97 3.31 -14.79
CA GLY A 42 -15.42 3.54 -14.80
C GLY A 42 -16.07 3.18 -13.48
N MET A 43 -15.67 2.03 -12.88
CA MET A 43 -16.17 1.61 -11.58
C MET A 43 -15.71 2.55 -10.45
N SER A 44 -14.46 2.99 -10.43
CA SER A 44 -13.96 3.92 -9.40
C SER A 44 -14.64 5.28 -9.49
N ILE A 45 -14.91 5.79 -10.70
CA ILE A 45 -15.70 7.02 -10.89
C ILE A 45 -17.15 6.80 -10.43
N TRP A 46 -17.75 5.66 -10.74
CA TRP A 46 -19.12 5.35 -10.28
C TRP A 46 -19.19 5.33 -8.75
N ILE A 47 -18.22 4.69 -8.08
CA ILE A 47 -18.12 4.67 -6.62
C ILE A 47 -17.97 6.10 -6.07
N TYR A 48 -17.11 6.92 -6.69
CA TYR A 48 -16.91 8.33 -6.30
C TYR A 48 -18.21 9.15 -6.37
N LEU A 49 -18.97 8.99 -7.45
CA LEU A 49 -20.25 9.71 -7.62
C LEU A 49 -21.35 9.27 -6.64
N HIS A 50 -21.27 8.03 -6.13
CA HIS A 50 -22.22 7.49 -5.15
C HIS A 50 -21.69 7.55 -3.71
N PHE A 51 -20.48 8.09 -3.52
CA PHE A 51 -19.91 8.28 -2.19
C PHE A 51 -20.62 9.42 -1.47
N LYS A 52 -21.16 9.13 -0.29
CA LYS A 52 -21.90 10.12 0.50
C LYS A 52 -20.90 11.00 1.27
N THR A 53 -20.91 12.29 0.98
CA THR A 53 -20.15 13.32 1.70
C THR A 53 -21.03 14.02 2.72
N GLY A 54 -20.42 14.56 3.79
CA GLY A 54 -21.13 15.37 4.78
C GLY A 54 -21.97 14.57 5.79
N VAL A 55 -21.82 13.26 5.87
CA VAL A 55 -22.41 12.45 6.93
C VAL A 55 -21.66 12.73 8.23
N ALA A 56 -22.38 13.20 9.26
CA ALA A 56 -21.83 13.32 10.61
C ALA A 56 -21.67 11.92 11.20
N TYR A 57 -20.46 11.48 11.37
CA TYR A 57 -20.14 10.21 12.02
C TYR A 57 -20.01 10.40 13.52
N GLY A 58 -20.39 9.39 14.31
CA GLY A 58 -20.41 9.43 15.78
C GLY A 58 -19.05 9.52 16.48
N GLY A 59 -17.96 9.71 15.72
CA GLY A 59 -16.60 9.86 16.23
C GLY A 59 -15.55 9.54 15.19
N ILE A 60 -14.29 9.78 15.51
CA ILE A 60 -13.14 9.39 14.67
C ILE A 60 -12.92 7.88 14.83
N ASN A 61 -12.69 7.16 13.72
CA ASN A 61 -12.36 5.73 13.67
C ASN A 61 -13.52 4.77 14.07
N HIS A 62 -14.75 5.06 13.67
CA HIS A 62 -15.87 4.12 13.72
C HIS A 62 -16.06 3.38 12.39
N GLU A 63 -16.57 2.14 12.44
CA GLU A 63 -16.87 1.34 11.24
C GLU A 63 -17.86 2.06 10.31
N ASP A 64 -18.76 2.89 10.86
CA ASP A 64 -19.75 3.67 10.12
C ASP A 64 -19.14 4.75 9.19
N GLN A 65 -17.85 5.09 9.36
CA GLN A 65 -17.15 6.04 8.49
C GLN A 65 -16.83 5.45 7.11
N PHE A 66 -16.80 4.11 7.04
CA PHE A 66 -16.49 3.41 5.80
C PHE A 66 -17.74 3.10 5.02
N GLN A 67 -17.69 3.28 3.73
CA GLN A 67 -18.79 3.00 2.80
C GLN A 67 -18.43 1.81 1.90
N PHE A 68 -19.45 1.21 1.27
CA PHE A 68 -19.31 0.00 0.44
C PHE A 68 -18.64 -1.16 1.18
N VAL A 69 -18.82 -1.22 2.49
CA VAL A 69 -18.18 -2.21 3.37
C VAL A 69 -18.59 -3.63 3.00
N GLN A 70 -17.61 -4.53 2.98
CA GLN A 70 -17.82 -5.97 2.92
C GLN A 70 -16.88 -6.65 3.92
N LYS A 71 -17.45 -7.40 4.86
CA LYS A 71 -16.72 -8.19 5.84
C LYS A 71 -17.16 -9.65 5.75
N LEU A 72 -16.22 -10.52 5.41
CA LEU A 72 -16.44 -11.97 5.28
C LEU A 72 -15.33 -12.70 6.03
N PRO A 73 -15.64 -13.71 6.84
CA PRO A 73 -14.61 -14.54 7.44
C PRO A 73 -13.85 -15.30 6.33
N TRP A 74 -12.52 -15.14 6.30
CA TRP A 74 -11.70 -15.74 5.25
C TRP A 74 -10.86 -16.90 5.77
N ILE A 75 -9.98 -16.65 6.75
CA ILE A 75 -9.13 -17.67 7.34
C ILE A 75 -9.44 -17.74 8.83
N SER A 76 -9.78 -18.92 9.33
CA SER A 76 -9.97 -19.15 10.74
C SER A 76 -9.12 -20.34 11.18
N LEU A 77 -8.19 -20.09 12.11
CA LEU A 77 -7.29 -21.08 12.65
C LEU A 77 -7.55 -21.22 14.16
N ASN A 78 -7.71 -22.44 14.63
CA ASN A 78 -7.79 -22.70 16.07
C ASN A 78 -6.37 -22.98 16.61
N LEU A 79 -5.87 -22.05 17.40
CA LEU A 79 -4.51 -22.10 17.97
C LEU A 79 -4.49 -22.79 19.35
N GLY A 80 -5.50 -23.58 19.68
CA GLY A 80 -5.58 -24.30 20.96
C GLY A 80 -5.69 -23.34 22.14
N SER A 81 -4.70 -23.33 23.04
CA SER A 81 -4.68 -22.46 24.22
C SER A 81 -4.56 -20.96 23.93
N MET A 82 -4.12 -20.58 22.72
CA MET A 82 -4.01 -19.18 22.31
C MET A 82 -5.32 -18.62 21.72
N GLY A 83 -6.40 -19.44 21.68
CA GLY A 83 -7.70 -19.02 21.16
C GLY A 83 -7.85 -19.24 19.66
N LYS A 84 -8.83 -18.56 19.05
CA LYS A 84 -9.14 -18.62 17.63
C LYS A 84 -8.56 -17.40 16.92
N MET A 85 -7.66 -17.62 15.97
CA MET A 85 -7.19 -16.58 15.06
C MET A 85 -8.13 -16.50 13.87
N GLN A 86 -8.65 -15.30 13.62
CA GLN A 86 -9.52 -15.02 12.50
C GLN A 86 -8.95 -13.87 11.68
N ILE A 87 -8.86 -14.08 10.37
CA ILE A 87 -8.52 -13.08 9.38
C ILE A 87 -9.75 -12.90 8.51
N ASP A 88 -10.21 -11.66 8.40
CA ASP A 88 -11.41 -11.34 7.62
C ASP A 88 -11.02 -10.73 6.26
N TYR A 89 -11.74 -11.12 5.23
CA TYR A 89 -11.80 -10.32 4.02
C TYR A 89 -12.66 -9.09 4.33
N PHE A 90 -12.02 -8.06 4.85
CA PHE A 90 -12.67 -6.84 5.29
C PHE A 90 -12.19 -5.67 4.43
N VAL A 91 -13.08 -5.20 3.56
CA VAL A 91 -12.83 -4.10 2.63
C VAL A 91 -13.88 -3.02 2.80
N GLY A 92 -13.46 -1.78 2.62
CA GLY A 92 -14.30 -0.60 2.70
C GLY A 92 -13.51 0.64 2.30
N ILE A 93 -14.18 1.74 2.06
CA ILE A 93 -13.55 2.99 1.65
C ILE A 93 -14.07 4.17 2.44
N ASP A 94 -13.21 5.15 2.63
CA ASP A 94 -13.52 6.47 3.16
C ASP A 94 -13.08 7.58 2.17
N GLY A 95 -13.14 8.84 2.58
CA GLY A 95 -12.78 9.97 1.74
C GLY A 95 -11.33 9.95 1.25
N ILE A 96 -10.39 9.39 2.03
CA ILE A 96 -8.98 9.25 1.63
C ILE A 96 -8.85 8.13 0.60
N SER A 97 -9.42 6.96 0.90
CA SER A 97 -9.34 5.78 0.03
C SER A 97 -9.96 6.03 -1.35
N ILE A 98 -11.14 6.64 -1.42
CA ILE A 98 -11.82 6.87 -2.71
C ILE A 98 -11.03 7.79 -3.62
N THR A 99 -10.40 8.84 -3.08
CA THR A 99 -9.58 9.76 -3.84
C THR A 99 -8.37 9.04 -4.44
N LEU A 100 -7.72 8.19 -3.64
CA LEU A 100 -6.57 7.39 -4.08
C LEU A 100 -6.98 6.32 -5.09
N LEU A 101 -8.16 5.71 -4.96
CA LEU A 101 -8.67 4.73 -5.92
C LEU A 101 -8.91 5.34 -7.31
N VAL A 102 -9.56 6.51 -7.38
CA VAL A 102 -9.80 7.22 -8.64
C VAL A 102 -8.47 7.64 -9.29
N MET A 103 -7.55 8.21 -8.50
CA MET A 103 -6.23 8.58 -9.00
C MET A 103 -5.46 7.36 -9.51
N THR A 104 -5.49 6.25 -8.76
CA THR A 104 -4.80 5.02 -9.11
C THR A 104 -5.35 4.43 -10.42
N SER A 105 -6.66 4.32 -10.57
CA SER A 105 -7.27 3.79 -11.79
C SER A 105 -6.95 4.65 -13.00
N LEU A 106 -6.90 5.98 -12.87
CA LEU A 106 -6.47 6.89 -13.94
C LEU A 106 -5.01 6.66 -14.34
N VAL A 107 -4.11 6.57 -13.34
CA VAL A 107 -2.68 6.32 -13.59
C VAL A 107 -2.45 4.96 -14.24
N LEU A 108 -3.21 3.93 -13.87
CA LEU A 108 -3.13 2.61 -14.47
C LEU A 108 -3.58 2.59 -15.94
N VAL A 109 -4.61 3.36 -16.32
CA VAL A 109 -4.97 3.56 -17.73
C VAL A 109 -3.84 4.20 -18.52
N ILE A 110 -3.21 5.26 -17.97
CA ILE A 110 -2.07 5.93 -18.61
C ILE A 110 -0.89 4.96 -18.75
N ALA A 111 -0.59 4.17 -17.72
CA ALA A 111 0.46 3.18 -17.74
C ALA A 111 0.18 2.05 -18.76
N ALA A 112 -1.08 1.61 -18.88
CA ALA A 112 -1.49 0.63 -19.90
C ALA A 112 -1.31 1.16 -21.32
N LEU A 113 -1.65 2.41 -21.58
CA LEU A 113 -1.41 3.07 -22.88
C LEU A 113 0.10 3.20 -23.17
N SER A 114 0.89 3.61 -22.17
CA SER A 114 2.36 3.69 -22.29
C SER A 114 3.02 2.32 -22.52
N SER A 115 2.35 1.22 -22.16
CA SER A 115 2.88 -0.14 -22.32
C SER A 115 2.88 -0.62 -23.78
N TRP A 116 2.32 0.14 -24.72
CA TRP A 116 2.25 -0.26 -26.14
C TRP A 116 3.61 -0.32 -26.85
N GLU A 117 4.62 0.33 -26.28
CA GLU A 117 6.01 0.28 -26.77
C GLU A 117 6.76 -0.98 -26.37
N ILE A 118 6.25 -1.76 -25.42
CA ILE A 118 6.86 -3.03 -24.98
C ILE A 118 6.77 -4.06 -26.11
N LYS A 119 7.92 -4.66 -26.48
CA LYS A 119 8.03 -5.61 -27.62
C LYS A 119 8.37 -7.03 -27.21
N SER A 120 9.02 -7.21 -26.07
CA SER A 120 9.51 -8.52 -25.58
C SER A 120 8.57 -9.10 -24.54
N ASN A 121 8.35 -10.41 -24.57
CA ASN A 121 7.59 -11.19 -23.59
C ASN A 121 6.27 -10.50 -23.13
N LEU A 122 5.46 -10.10 -24.12
CA LEU A 122 4.24 -9.31 -23.88
C LEU A 122 3.26 -10.00 -22.91
N LYS A 123 3.13 -11.33 -23.02
CA LYS A 123 2.21 -12.10 -22.16
C LYS A 123 2.60 -11.97 -20.68
N GLY A 124 3.88 -12.19 -20.38
CA GLY A 124 4.41 -12.05 -19.01
C GLY A 124 4.29 -10.62 -18.48
N PHE A 125 4.56 -9.61 -19.33
CA PHE A 125 4.44 -8.22 -18.95
C PHE A 125 3.01 -7.85 -18.51
N PHE A 126 2.02 -8.15 -19.35
CA PHE A 126 0.63 -7.77 -19.05
C PHE A 126 0.02 -8.58 -17.91
N LEU A 127 0.42 -9.84 -17.72
CA LEU A 127 0.01 -10.63 -16.55
C LEU A 127 0.54 -10.02 -15.24
N LEU A 128 1.82 -9.65 -15.20
CA LEU A 128 2.42 -9.01 -14.03
C LEU A 128 1.84 -7.61 -13.80
N PHE A 129 1.54 -6.86 -14.87
CA PHE A 129 0.90 -5.56 -14.80
C PHE A 129 -0.49 -5.67 -14.14
N LEU A 130 -1.33 -6.61 -14.59
CA LEU A 130 -2.68 -6.81 -14.03
C LEU A 130 -2.65 -7.36 -12.59
N LEU A 131 -1.65 -8.19 -12.25
CA LEU A 131 -1.44 -8.65 -10.88
C LEU A 131 -1.04 -7.49 -9.96
N LEU A 132 -0.17 -6.60 -10.44
CA LEU A 132 0.20 -5.38 -9.72
C LEU A 132 -0.99 -4.46 -9.49
N ASP A 133 -1.83 -4.27 -10.52
CA ASP A 133 -3.06 -3.49 -10.47
C ASP A 133 -3.98 -4.00 -9.35
N MET A 134 -4.29 -5.30 -9.34
CA MET A 134 -5.09 -5.93 -8.28
C MET A 134 -4.51 -5.66 -6.89
N ALA A 135 -3.19 -5.86 -6.72
CA ALA A 135 -2.54 -5.69 -5.43
C ALA A 135 -2.64 -4.24 -4.93
N VAL A 136 -2.42 -3.25 -5.80
CA VAL A 136 -2.52 -1.83 -5.45
C VAL A 136 -3.92 -1.43 -5.04
N MET A 137 -4.95 -1.85 -5.81
CA MET A 137 -6.35 -1.57 -5.46
C MET A 137 -6.73 -2.22 -4.13
N GLY A 138 -6.26 -3.44 -3.90
CA GLY A 138 -6.47 -4.16 -2.64
C GLY A 138 -5.93 -3.42 -1.42
N VAL A 139 -4.76 -2.79 -1.52
CA VAL A 139 -4.17 -2.01 -0.41
C VAL A 139 -5.08 -0.86 0.01
N PHE A 140 -5.62 -0.09 -0.93
CA PHE A 140 -6.45 1.07 -0.62
C PHE A 140 -7.85 0.72 -0.10
N CYS A 141 -8.32 -0.49 -0.37
CA CYS A 141 -9.63 -0.98 0.07
C CYS A 141 -9.57 -1.75 1.39
N SER A 142 -8.41 -2.27 1.80
CA SER A 142 -8.30 -3.16 2.96
C SER A 142 -8.49 -2.44 4.29
N LEU A 143 -9.34 -2.98 5.15
CA LEU A 143 -9.60 -2.56 6.52
C LEU A 143 -9.16 -3.59 7.57
N ASP A 144 -8.76 -4.78 7.14
CA ASP A 144 -8.05 -5.79 7.93
C ASP A 144 -6.54 -5.62 7.72
N PHE A 145 -5.75 -5.57 8.80
CA PHE A 145 -4.32 -5.28 8.71
C PHE A 145 -3.52 -6.41 8.04
N PHE A 146 -3.94 -7.66 8.22
CA PHE A 146 -3.31 -8.78 7.54
C PHE A 146 -3.63 -8.76 6.04
N LEU A 147 -4.86 -8.46 5.67
CA LEU A 147 -5.27 -8.30 4.28
C LEU A 147 -4.52 -7.14 3.60
N PHE A 148 -4.37 -6.00 4.30
CA PHE A 148 -3.55 -4.88 3.87
C PHE A 148 -2.10 -5.31 3.62
N TYR A 149 -1.50 -6.00 4.60
CA TYR A 149 -0.13 -6.50 4.51
C TYR A 149 0.04 -7.45 3.32
N LEU A 150 -0.90 -8.35 3.10
CA LEU A 150 -0.86 -9.29 1.99
C LEU A 150 -0.85 -8.58 0.63
N PHE A 151 -1.73 -7.62 0.41
CA PHE A 151 -1.73 -6.84 -0.83
C PHE A 151 -0.50 -5.95 -0.95
N TYR A 152 -0.01 -5.41 0.16
CA TYR A 152 1.20 -4.60 0.21
C TYR A 152 2.45 -5.39 -0.19
N GLU A 153 2.55 -6.66 0.19
CA GLU A 153 3.63 -7.57 -0.21
C GLU A 153 3.44 -8.09 -1.64
N LEU A 154 2.20 -8.41 -2.01
CA LEU A 154 1.91 -8.98 -3.32
C LEU A 154 2.34 -8.05 -4.47
N MET A 155 2.36 -6.74 -4.28
CA MET A 155 2.83 -5.80 -5.31
C MET A 155 4.35 -5.86 -5.54
N LEU A 156 5.15 -6.34 -4.58
CA LEU A 156 6.61 -6.34 -4.70
C LEU A 156 7.10 -7.30 -5.77
N LEU A 157 6.50 -8.49 -5.83
CA LEU A 157 6.89 -9.53 -6.78
C LEU A 157 6.70 -9.10 -8.24
N PRO A 158 5.52 -8.59 -8.67
CA PRO A 158 5.35 -8.07 -10.02
C PRO A 158 6.34 -6.94 -10.34
N LEU A 159 6.55 -6.00 -9.42
CA LEU A 159 7.47 -4.88 -9.65
C LEU A 159 8.92 -5.34 -9.80
N TYR A 160 9.37 -6.27 -8.98
CA TYR A 160 10.69 -6.87 -9.10
C TYR A 160 10.93 -7.43 -10.50
N PHE A 161 9.99 -8.23 -11.01
CA PHE A 161 10.09 -8.80 -12.35
C PHE A 161 9.94 -7.76 -13.46
N LEU A 162 9.00 -6.81 -13.31
CA LEU A 162 8.78 -5.76 -14.30
C LEU A 162 10.02 -4.86 -14.46
N ILE A 163 10.73 -4.55 -13.39
CA ILE A 163 12.00 -3.81 -13.45
C ILE A 163 13.12 -4.72 -13.97
N GLY A 164 13.25 -5.92 -13.42
CA GLY A 164 14.38 -6.81 -13.71
C GLY A 164 14.40 -7.40 -15.12
N MET A 165 13.24 -7.61 -15.74
CA MET A 165 13.13 -8.22 -17.07
C MET A 165 13.04 -7.19 -18.20
N TRP A 166 12.33 -6.08 -18.00
CA TRP A 166 12.08 -5.07 -19.05
C TRP A 166 12.81 -3.74 -18.80
N GLY A 167 13.62 -3.66 -17.75
CA GLY A 167 14.38 -2.48 -17.41
C GLY A 167 15.61 -2.24 -18.28
N GLY A 168 16.35 -1.17 -17.97
CA GLY A 168 17.54 -0.70 -18.66
C GLY A 168 18.80 -1.53 -18.40
N ALA A 169 19.97 -0.90 -18.54
CA ALA A 169 21.26 -1.59 -18.49
C ALA A 169 21.61 -2.18 -17.11
N ARG A 170 21.23 -1.49 -15.99
CA ARG A 170 21.49 -1.94 -14.62
C ARG A 170 20.23 -2.46 -13.91
N ARG A 171 19.27 -2.97 -14.68
CA ARG A 171 17.95 -3.43 -14.22
C ARG A 171 18.00 -4.44 -13.07
N GLU A 172 18.95 -5.39 -13.11
CA GLU A 172 19.08 -6.43 -12.07
C GLU A 172 19.46 -5.82 -10.73
N TYR A 173 20.44 -4.94 -10.70
CA TYR A 173 20.84 -4.21 -9.50
C TYR A 173 19.69 -3.37 -8.94
N ALA A 174 19.01 -2.63 -9.80
CA ALA A 174 17.89 -1.77 -9.41
C ALA A 174 16.72 -2.58 -8.85
N ALA A 175 16.36 -3.71 -9.48
CA ALA A 175 15.30 -4.60 -9.04
C ALA A 175 15.63 -5.25 -7.69
N ILE A 176 16.84 -5.77 -7.50
CA ILE A 176 17.27 -6.36 -6.23
C ILE A 176 17.29 -5.31 -5.12
N LYS A 177 17.85 -4.13 -5.38
CA LYS A 177 17.90 -3.03 -4.41
C LYS A 177 16.49 -2.61 -3.98
N PHE A 178 15.59 -2.39 -4.94
CA PHE A 178 14.19 -2.07 -4.67
C PHE A 178 13.53 -3.15 -3.80
N PHE A 179 13.67 -4.41 -4.20
CA PHE A 179 13.05 -5.54 -3.49
C PHE A 179 13.57 -5.66 -2.06
N LEU A 180 14.89 -5.65 -1.85
CA LEU A 180 15.48 -5.79 -0.52
C LEU A 180 15.12 -4.63 0.41
N TYR A 181 15.12 -3.37 -0.10
CA TYR A 181 14.71 -2.21 0.71
C TYR A 181 13.27 -2.31 1.16
N THR A 182 12.37 -2.63 0.23
CA THR A 182 10.94 -2.69 0.54
C THR A 182 10.57 -3.90 1.38
N LEU A 183 11.19 -5.06 1.14
CA LEU A 183 11.02 -6.25 1.96
C LEU A 183 11.51 -6.03 3.40
N PHE A 184 12.65 -5.36 3.57
CA PHE A 184 13.16 -5.01 4.90
C PHE A 184 12.16 -4.15 5.69
N GLY A 185 11.55 -3.15 5.01
CA GLY A 185 10.49 -2.35 5.62
C GLY A 185 9.28 -3.16 6.03
N SER A 186 8.84 -4.08 5.18
CA SER A 186 7.64 -4.87 5.45
C SER A 186 7.81 -5.90 6.58
N VAL A 187 9.01 -6.40 6.80
CA VAL A 187 9.31 -7.24 7.97
C VAL A 187 9.07 -6.45 9.28
N PHE A 188 9.45 -5.18 9.33
CA PHE A 188 9.15 -4.33 10.49
C PHE A 188 7.64 -4.13 10.67
N MET A 189 6.90 -3.92 9.58
CA MET A 189 5.45 -3.82 9.63
C MET A 189 4.82 -5.12 10.16
N LEU A 190 5.30 -6.28 9.71
CA LEU A 190 4.85 -7.60 10.19
C LEU A 190 5.03 -7.75 11.69
N LEU A 191 6.19 -7.38 12.23
CA LEU A 191 6.47 -7.47 13.67
C LEU A 191 5.47 -6.66 14.49
N VAL A 192 5.23 -5.41 14.10
CA VAL A 192 4.28 -4.55 14.84
C VAL A 192 2.85 -5.03 14.64
N MET A 193 2.48 -5.49 13.45
CA MET A 193 1.16 -6.05 13.15
C MET A 193 0.83 -7.24 14.06
N VAL A 194 1.77 -8.16 14.25
CA VAL A 194 1.60 -9.30 15.17
C VAL A 194 1.46 -8.82 16.61
N GLY A 195 2.29 -7.86 17.04
CA GLY A 195 2.19 -7.27 18.37
C GLY A 195 0.84 -6.58 18.62
N LEU A 196 0.31 -5.87 17.63
CA LEU A 196 -1.01 -5.24 17.70
C LEU A 196 -2.13 -6.29 17.75
N TYR A 197 -2.05 -7.32 16.93
CA TYR A 197 -2.99 -8.45 16.96
C TYR A 197 -3.09 -9.06 18.36
N LEU A 198 -1.97 -9.32 19.00
CA LEU A 198 -1.93 -9.88 20.37
C LEU A 198 -2.38 -8.88 21.45
N SER A 199 -2.41 -7.58 21.14
CA SER A 199 -2.76 -6.53 22.08
C SER A 199 -4.23 -6.15 22.04
N VAL A 200 -4.91 -6.35 20.92
CA VAL A 200 -6.28 -5.89 20.68
C VAL A 200 -7.25 -7.05 20.65
N THR A 201 -8.39 -6.87 21.33
CA THR A 201 -9.50 -7.83 21.33
C THR A 201 -10.74 -7.18 20.73
N ASP A 202 -11.43 -7.94 19.89
CA ASP A 202 -12.74 -7.53 19.36
C ASP A 202 -13.78 -7.57 20.50
N PRO A 203 -14.44 -6.46 20.82
CA PRO A 203 -15.42 -6.41 21.90
C PRO A 203 -16.65 -7.30 21.66
N ALA A 204 -16.95 -7.63 20.39
CA ALA A 204 -18.09 -8.48 20.04
C ALA A 204 -17.81 -9.97 20.25
N THR A 205 -16.57 -10.41 20.02
CA THR A 205 -16.21 -11.84 20.06
C THR A 205 -15.28 -12.22 21.21
N GLY A 206 -14.60 -11.24 21.83
CA GLY A 206 -13.58 -11.45 22.84
C GLY A 206 -12.27 -12.05 22.30
N ASN A 207 -12.15 -12.27 20.99
CA ASN A 207 -10.96 -12.81 20.34
C ASN A 207 -10.02 -11.68 19.87
N HIS A 208 -8.76 -12.04 19.68
CA HIS A 208 -7.81 -11.13 19.02
C HIS A 208 -8.22 -10.88 17.56
N THR A 209 -7.93 -9.65 17.06
CA THR A 209 -8.41 -9.23 15.74
C THR A 209 -7.35 -8.48 14.96
N PHE A 210 -7.38 -8.63 13.62
CA PHE A 210 -6.62 -7.82 12.67
C PHE A 210 -7.42 -6.61 12.14
N ASN A 211 -8.65 -6.39 12.61
CA ASN A 211 -9.47 -5.27 12.20
C ASN A 211 -8.79 -3.93 12.58
N MET A 212 -8.35 -3.15 11.58
CA MET A 212 -7.66 -1.88 11.79
C MET A 212 -8.53 -0.87 12.54
N VAL A 213 -9.84 -0.86 12.31
CA VAL A 213 -10.76 0.06 12.99
C VAL A 213 -10.81 -0.25 14.48
N GLN A 214 -10.82 -1.53 14.86
CA GLN A 214 -10.77 -1.93 16.26
C GLN A 214 -9.40 -1.61 16.90
N MET A 215 -8.30 -1.71 16.13
CA MET A 215 -6.95 -1.34 16.58
C MET A 215 -6.80 0.17 16.85
N MET A 216 -7.59 1.00 16.17
CA MET A 216 -7.60 2.45 16.37
C MET A 216 -8.34 2.88 17.65
N ASN A 217 -9.14 1.99 18.26
CA ASN A 217 -9.89 2.30 19.48
C ASN A 217 -9.07 1.91 20.73
N PRO A 218 -8.68 2.89 21.57
CA PRO A 218 -7.90 2.63 22.78
C PRO A 218 -8.57 1.68 23.78
N ALA A 219 -9.91 1.64 23.80
CA ALA A 219 -10.66 0.80 24.74
C ALA A 219 -10.54 -0.71 24.46
N ASN A 220 -10.12 -1.10 23.25
CA ASN A 220 -10.03 -2.50 22.84
C ASN A 220 -8.70 -3.17 23.21
N TYR A 221 -7.77 -2.41 23.79
CA TYR A 221 -6.47 -2.94 24.21
C TYR A 221 -6.56 -3.64 25.56
N SER A 222 -6.07 -4.87 25.65
CA SER A 222 -5.95 -5.60 26.92
C SER A 222 -4.97 -4.88 27.85
N ALA A 223 -5.32 -4.69 29.12
CA ALA A 223 -4.53 -3.89 30.06
C ALA A 223 -3.08 -4.37 30.25
N GLN A 224 -2.83 -5.69 30.11
CA GLN A 224 -1.51 -6.31 30.22
C GLN A 224 -0.77 -6.45 28.89
N SER A 225 -1.39 -6.04 27.79
CA SER A 225 -0.77 -6.19 26.46
C SER A 225 0.38 -5.21 26.25
N ILE A 226 1.28 -5.57 25.31
CA ILE A 226 2.49 -4.80 25.03
C ILE A 226 2.19 -3.38 24.53
N PHE A 227 1.12 -3.19 23.78
CA PHE A 227 0.70 -1.89 23.26
C PHE A 227 -0.44 -1.25 24.06
N SER A 228 -0.69 -1.72 25.28
CA SER A 228 -1.67 -1.11 26.18
C SER A 228 -1.30 0.33 26.51
N ILE A 229 -2.30 1.23 26.48
CA ILE A 229 -2.11 2.61 26.91
C ILE A 229 -1.99 2.69 28.43
N ALA A 230 -2.80 1.89 29.15
CA ALA A 230 -2.83 1.88 30.62
C ALA A 230 -1.65 1.13 31.26
N GLY A 231 -1.08 0.16 30.55
CA GLY A 231 -0.06 -0.75 31.09
C GLY A 231 1.36 -0.19 31.15
N HIS A 232 1.64 0.96 30.54
CA HIS A 232 2.96 1.61 30.49
C HIS A 232 4.13 0.66 30.16
N GLN A 233 3.88 -0.34 29.32
CA GLN A 233 4.89 -1.32 28.92
C GLN A 233 6.05 -0.64 28.19
N THR A 234 7.28 -1.07 28.47
CA THR A 234 8.49 -0.51 27.85
C THR A 234 9.26 -1.56 27.07
N ILE A 235 9.83 -1.17 25.92
CA ILE A 235 10.75 -1.93 25.11
C ILE A 235 12.05 -1.12 25.03
N LEU A 236 13.18 -1.71 25.43
CA LEU A 236 14.48 -1.02 25.45
C LEU A 236 14.46 0.31 26.23
N GLY A 237 13.67 0.40 27.30
CA GLY A 237 13.54 1.61 28.11
C GLY A 237 12.67 2.72 27.55
N MET A 238 12.04 2.52 26.35
CA MET A 238 11.08 3.44 25.74
C MET A 238 9.65 2.88 25.83
N PRO A 239 8.61 3.73 25.88
CA PRO A 239 7.23 3.26 25.82
C PRO A 239 7.02 2.37 24.60
N ALA A 240 6.40 1.20 24.78
CA ALA A 240 6.23 0.21 23.71
C ALA A 240 5.44 0.78 22.50
N ARG A 241 4.45 1.65 22.75
CA ARG A 241 3.68 2.33 21.69
C ARG A 241 4.58 3.28 20.87
N THR A 242 5.54 3.96 21.50
CA THR A 242 6.52 4.79 20.78
C THR A 242 7.41 3.93 19.89
N VAL A 243 7.89 2.79 20.40
CA VAL A 243 8.70 1.85 19.60
C VAL A 243 7.86 1.30 18.43
N GLY A 244 6.61 0.89 18.67
CA GLY A 244 5.70 0.41 17.63
C GLY A 244 5.46 1.45 16.52
N PHE A 245 5.21 2.71 16.91
CA PHE A 245 5.05 3.82 15.96
C PHE A 245 6.32 4.03 15.11
N VAL A 246 7.50 4.13 15.76
CA VAL A 246 8.76 4.39 15.05
C VAL A 246 9.08 3.26 14.08
N VAL A 247 8.88 2.00 14.47
CA VAL A 247 9.13 0.82 13.63
C VAL A 247 8.17 0.80 12.42
N LEU A 248 6.88 1.08 12.62
CA LEU A 248 5.91 1.22 11.52
C LEU A 248 6.24 2.42 10.62
N PHE A 249 6.60 3.55 11.22
CA PHE A 249 6.98 4.74 10.47
C PHE A 249 8.19 4.46 9.57
N ILE A 250 9.23 3.77 10.07
CA ILE A 250 10.39 3.35 9.27
C ILE A 250 9.94 2.45 8.10
N ALA A 251 9.05 1.49 8.36
CA ALA A 251 8.52 0.60 7.32
C ALA A 251 7.87 1.37 6.16
N PHE A 252 7.03 2.35 6.47
CA PHE A 252 6.39 3.18 5.46
C PHE A 252 7.33 4.26 4.90
N ALA A 253 8.25 4.82 5.70
CA ALA A 253 9.23 5.82 5.28
C ALA A 253 10.22 5.28 4.24
N ILE A 254 10.49 3.97 4.24
CA ILE A 254 11.23 3.31 3.16
C ILE A 254 10.44 3.43 1.83
N LYS A 255 9.14 3.22 1.86
CA LYS A 255 8.29 3.25 0.67
C LYS A 255 7.97 4.68 0.21
N VAL A 256 7.80 5.64 1.15
CA VAL A 256 7.63 7.09 0.90
C VAL A 256 8.90 7.75 0.37
N PRO A 257 9.99 7.11 0.28
CA PRO A 257 11.42 7.39 0.28
C PRO A 257 11.83 8.64 1.08
N VAL A 258 11.56 8.61 2.38
CA VAL A 258 12.05 9.64 3.30
C VAL A 258 13.58 9.58 3.41
N VAL A 259 14.25 10.71 3.42
CA VAL A 259 15.72 10.77 3.62
C VAL A 259 16.06 10.29 5.05
N PRO A 260 17.02 9.36 5.22
CA PRO A 260 18.00 8.81 4.26
C PRO A 260 17.57 7.51 3.54
N LEU A 261 16.35 7.03 3.72
CA LEU A 261 15.88 5.72 3.21
C LEU A 261 15.46 5.73 1.72
N HIS A 262 15.73 6.82 1.01
CA HIS A 262 15.25 7.12 -0.36
C HIS A 262 16.10 6.51 -1.49
N THR A 263 17.28 5.97 -1.19
CA THR A 263 18.31 5.68 -2.23
C THR A 263 17.92 4.62 -3.25
N TRP A 264 16.90 3.81 -2.99
CA TRP A 264 16.38 2.83 -3.92
C TRP A 264 15.57 3.46 -5.07
N LEU A 265 14.92 4.61 -4.80
CA LEU A 265 13.97 5.21 -5.74
C LEU A 265 14.63 5.73 -7.03
N PRO A 266 15.73 6.52 -6.99
CA PRO A 266 16.39 6.96 -8.21
C PRO A 266 16.88 5.81 -9.08
N ASP A 267 17.42 4.74 -8.49
CA ASP A 267 17.91 3.59 -9.23
C ASP A 267 16.75 2.81 -9.87
N ALA A 268 15.68 2.54 -9.11
CA ALA A 268 14.50 1.86 -9.63
C ALA A 268 13.81 2.66 -10.76
N HIS A 269 13.67 3.99 -10.59
CA HIS A 269 13.01 4.85 -11.59
C HIS A 269 13.77 4.96 -12.90
N VAL A 270 15.10 5.10 -12.84
CA VAL A 270 15.94 5.24 -14.03
C VAL A 270 15.90 3.97 -14.86
N GLU A 271 16.00 2.82 -14.19
CA GLU A 271 16.08 1.53 -14.87
C GLU A 271 14.69 0.99 -15.28
N ALA A 272 13.62 1.32 -14.56
CA ALA A 272 12.29 0.84 -14.89
C ALA A 272 11.83 1.26 -16.31
N PRO A 273 11.10 0.39 -17.03
CA PRO A 273 10.44 0.80 -18.27
C PRO A 273 9.38 1.87 -17.97
N THR A 274 9.09 2.74 -18.94
CA THR A 274 8.21 3.91 -18.74
C THR A 274 6.88 3.59 -18.06
N PRO A 275 6.11 2.55 -18.46
CA PRO A 275 4.85 2.22 -17.78
C PRO A 275 5.02 1.90 -16.29
N VAL A 276 6.09 1.19 -15.95
CA VAL A 276 6.39 0.82 -14.56
C VAL A 276 6.84 2.04 -13.76
N SER A 277 7.63 2.93 -14.37
CA SER A 277 8.05 4.20 -13.77
C SER A 277 6.84 5.11 -13.46
N ILE A 278 5.82 5.13 -14.33
CA ILE A 278 4.55 5.85 -14.08
C ILE A 278 3.85 5.31 -12.83
N ILE A 279 3.76 3.97 -12.67
CA ILE A 279 3.15 3.34 -11.50
C ILE A 279 3.97 3.61 -10.23
N LEU A 280 5.31 3.49 -10.31
CA LEU A 280 6.20 3.78 -9.18
C LEU A 280 5.98 5.20 -8.66
N ALA A 281 6.05 6.22 -9.53
CA ALA A 281 5.90 7.62 -9.14
C ALA A 281 4.45 7.99 -8.77
N GLY A 282 3.49 7.52 -9.57
CA GLY A 282 2.09 7.90 -9.43
C GLY A 282 1.39 7.25 -8.24
N ILE A 283 1.74 6.00 -7.92
CA ILE A 283 0.96 5.17 -7.01
C ILE A 283 1.77 4.65 -5.84
N LEU A 284 2.91 3.97 -6.10
CA LEU A 284 3.62 3.22 -5.07
C LEU A 284 4.05 4.08 -3.88
N LEU A 285 4.54 5.29 -4.14
CA LEU A 285 4.95 6.23 -3.10
C LEU A 285 3.76 6.65 -2.23
N LYS A 286 2.58 6.86 -2.85
CA LYS A 286 1.35 7.25 -2.15
C LYS A 286 0.81 6.14 -1.25
N ILE A 287 1.08 4.87 -1.56
CA ILE A 287 0.75 3.74 -0.66
C ILE A 287 1.51 3.87 0.66
N GLY A 288 2.78 4.28 0.63
CA GLY A 288 3.54 4.55 1.85
C GLY A 288 2.94 5.68 2.67
N GLY A 289 2.58 6.80 2.02
CA GLY A 289 1.89 7.93 2.65
C GLY A 289 0.52 7.55 3.22
N TYR A 290 -0.26 6.76 2.48
CA TYR A 290 -1.52 6.19 2.95
C TYR A 290 -1.32 5.33 4.20
N GLY A 291 -0.28 4.48 4.23
CA GLY A 291 0.05 3.67 5.40
C GLY A 291 0.42 4.51 6.63
N ILE A 292 1.18 5.60 6.44
CA ILE A 292 1.46 6.54 7.53
C ILE A 292 0.16 7.13 8.09
N ILE A 293 -0.70 7.67 7.21
CA ILE A 293 -1.95 8.31 7.64
C ILE A 293 -2.90 7.28 8.26
N ARG A 294 -3.15 6.15 7.59
CA ARG A 294 -4.13 5.16 8.00
C ARG A 294 -3.69 4.37 9.24
N ILE A 295 -2.43 3.95 9.29
CA ILE A 295 -1.96 3.00 10.30
C ILE A 295 -1.16 3.72 11.38
N CYS A 296 -0.11 4.47 11.03
CA CYS A 296 0.71 5.13 12.07
C CYS A 296 -0.06 6.18 12.84
N LEU A 297 -0.72 7.12 12.14
CA LEU A 297 -1.47 8.19 12.79
C LEU A 297 -2.81 7.69 13.35
N GLY A 298 -3.43 6.68 12.71
CA GLY A 298 -4.69 6.11 13.16
C GLY A 298 -4.57 5.29 14.44
N ILE A 299 -3.51 4.49 14.59
CA ILE A 299 -3.32 3.56 15.73
C ILE A 299 -2.57 4.21 16.89
N PHE A 300 -1.63 5.13 16.60
CA PHE A 300 -0.77 5.77 17.59
C PHE A 300 -0.84 7.30 17.56
N PRO A 301 -2.04 7.91 17.63
CA PRO A 301 -2.19 9.36 17.50
C PRO A 301 -1.44 10.15 18.59
N GLU A 302 -1.35 9.61 19.80
CA GLU A 302 -0.65 10.24 20.93
C GLU A 302 0.88 10.33 20.69
N VAL A 303 1.46 9.31 20.05
CA VAL A 303 2.88 9.30 19.70
C VAL A 303 3.14 10.25 18.53
N ALA A 304 2.23 10.28 17.56
CA ALA A 304 2.33 11.18 16.43
C ALA A 304 2.29 12.66 16.86
N THR A 305 1.40 13.02 17.79
CA THR A 305 1.32 14.40 18.32
C THR A 305 2.58 14.79 19.10
N THR A 306 3.07 13.90 19.96
CA THR A 306 4.31 14.13 20.70
C THR A 306 5.54 14.21 19.77
N GLY A 307 5.57 13.40 18.72
CA GLY A 307 6.64 13.33 17.73
C GLY A 307 6.50 14.31 16.55
N ALA A 308 5.46 15.15 16.51
CA ALA A 308 5.13 16.00 15.36
C ALA A 308 6.28 16.87 14.86
N PHE A 309 7.08 17.44 15.80
CA PHE A 309 8.26 18.22 15.44
C PHE A 309 9.28 17.40 14.64
N TRP A 310 9.58 16.18 15.08
CA TRP A 310 10.56 15.31 14.43
C TRP A 310 10.07 14.81 13.07
N LEU A 311 8.79 14.50 12.96
CA LEU A 311 8.16 14.13 11.68
C LEU A 311 8.22 15.28 10.69
N GLY A 312 7.87 16.49 11.12
CA GLY A 312 7.98 17.70 10.30
C GLY A 312 9.41 18.01 9.89
N LEU A 313 10.39 17.87 10.80
CA LEU A 313 11.80 18.06 10.50
C LEU A 313 12.30 17.07 9.44
N LEU A 314 11.94 15.79 9.53
CA LEU A 314 12.29 14.79 8.51
C LEU A 314 11.66 15.12 7.15
N GLY A 315 10.42 15.65 7.14
CA GLY A 315 9.76 16.14 5.94
C GLY A 315 10.54 17.30 5.32
N VAL A 316 10.91 18.31 6.09
CA VAL A 316 11.70 19.48 5.61
C VAL A 316 13.05 19.03 5.05
N ILE A 317 13.75 18.13 5.74
CA ILE A 317 15.02 17.57 5.25
C ILE A 317 14.81 16.87 3.90
N SER A 318 13.75 16.07 3.78
CA SER A 318 13.45 15.36 2.53
C SER A 318 13.09 16.32 1.39
N ILE A 319 12.34 17.39 1.67
CA ILE A 319 12.00 18.43 0.69
C ILE A 319 13.29 19.08 0.16
N LEU A 320 14.12 19.62 1.05
CA LEU A 320 15.33 20.36 0.67
C LEU A 320 16.34 19.44 -0.03
N TYR A 321 16.63 18.28 0.57
CA TYR A 321 17.57 17.33 -0.01
C TYR A 321 17.12 16.84 -1.39
N GLY A 322 15.83 16.49 -1.53
CA GLY A 322 15.27 16.04 -2.80
C GLY A 322 15.32 17.14 -3.86
N ALA A 323 14.96 18.39 -3.52
CA ALA A 323 14.96 19.51 -4.44
C ALA A 323 16.38 19.84 -4.94
N PHE A 324 17.36 19.99 -4.03
CA PHE A 324 18.75 20.28 -4.44
C PHE A 324 19.36 19.14 -5.29
N ASN A 325 19.08 17.89 -4.93
CA ASN A 325 19.56 16.78 -5.75
C ASN A 325 18.87 16.72 -7.12
N ALA A 326 17.58 17.06 -7.22
CA ALA A 326 16.88 17.14 -8.51
C ALA A 326 17.52 18.18 -9.43
N LEU A 327 17.83 19.38 -8.91
CA LEU A 327 18.48 20.45 -9.67
C LEU A 327 19.88 20.06 -10.16
N ALA A 328 20.60 19.21 -9.42
CA ALA A 328 21.95 18.77 -9.77
C ALA A 328 22.00 17.64 -10.81
N GLN A 329 20.85 17.03 -11.17
CA GLN A 329 20.84 15.89 -12.10
C GLN A 329 20.91 16.33 -13.55
N ARG A 330 21.64 15.54 -14.35
CA ARG A 330 21.70 15.68 -15.82
C ARG A 330 20.75 14.73 -16.55
N ASP A 331 20.36 13.65 -15.91
CA ASP A 331 19.44 12.65 -16.44
C ASP A 331 18.01 13.00 -16.03
N LEU A 332 17.09 13.07 -17.02
CA LEU A 332 15.70 13.50 -16.80
C LEU A 332 14.93 12.55 -15.86
N LYS A 333 15.11 11.23 -16.02
CA LYS A 333 14.43 10.25 -15.15
C LYS A 333 14.92 10.36 -13.71
N ARG A 334 16.22 10.57 -13.52
CA ARG A 334 16.83 10.74 -12.19
C ARG A 334 16.39 12.06 -11.55
N MET A 335 16.28 13.14 -12.33
CA MET A 335 15.75 14.41 -11.88
C MET A 335 14.31 14.27 -11.38
N ILE A 336 13.44 13.60 -12.14
CA ILE A 336 12.05 13.33 -11.74
C ILE A 336 11.99 12.46 -10.48
N ALA A 337 12.88 11.47 -10.35
CA ALA A 337 12.93 10.62 -9.15
C ALA A 337 13.26 11.43 -7.88
N TYR A 338 14.28 12.31 -7.93
CA TYR A 338 14.60 13.18 -6.79
C TYR A 338 13.52 14.25 -6.54
N SER A 339 12.88 14.75 -7.58
CA SER A 339 11.69 15.60 -7.45
C SER A 339 10.58 14.88 -6.68
N SER A 340 10.38 13.58 -6.97
CA SER A 340 9.41 12.76 -6.23
C SER A 340 9.77 12.61 -4.74
N VAL A 341 11.07 12.46 -4.39
CA VAL A 341 11.53 12.47 -2.99
C VAL A 341 11.16 13.78 -2.30
N SER A 342 11.40 14.92 -2.98
CA SER A 342 11.03 16.24 -2.45
C SER A 342 9.53 16.39 -2.25
N HIS A 343 8.72 15.98 -3.23
CA HIS A 343 7.24 16.09 -3.14
C HIS A 343 6.64 15.18 -2.05
N MET A 344 7.26 14.04 -1.77
CA MET A 344 6.80 13.15 -0.70
C MET A 344 7.18 13.65 0.70
N GLY A 345 8.27 14.40 0.86
CA GLY A 345 8.62 15.11 2.10
C GLY A 345 7.62 16.20 2.45
#